data_33bd65c71482ecf9a87b144b0bedc5fb
#
_entry.id   33bd65c71482ecf9a87b144b0bedc5fb
#
_cell.length_a   1.000
_cell.length_b   1.000
_cell.length_c   1.000
_cell.angle_alpha   90.00
_cell.angle_beta   90.00
_cell.angle_gamma   90.00
#
_symmetry.space_group_name_H-M   'P 1'
#
loop_
_entity.id
_entity.type
_entity.pdbx_description
1 polymer ?
#
loop_
_entity_poly.entity_id
_entity_poly.type
_entity_poly.pdbx_seq_one_letter_code
_entity_poly.pdbx_strand_id
1 'polypeptide(L)'
;MEKVKILWVDDEIELLKPHILFLESKGYVLATSNNGEDALDMIDNEAYDIIFLDENMPGISGLETLSLIYENHNIPVVMITKSEEEYIMEEALGSKISDYLIKPVNPHQILLSLKKNLDTKRLVNEKVTSNYQKEFREISMALLDVRSLKEWVEIYQKLVHWEVELDKIDASGMLEILEMQKNEANSQFFKYVKSHYKSWLKGGDETPILSHTLMKEKVFPNLSNDKPSFFLLIDNLRYDQWKILQPIIEEWFSIDEESTFCSILPTATQYSRNSIFSGLTPLDISKRFPHLWKNDHEDGGKNLHEKEFLEDQMQRLGLGANKMVYHKVVKQQYGEKLVQQFNNLLQNDLNVIVYNFVDMLSHSKTDMD
;
A
#
# COMPACT_ATOMS: atom_id res chain seq x y z
N MET A 1 4.80 3.69 -33.63
CA MET A 1 4.15 4.43 -32.55
C MET A 1 2.70 4.03 -32.56
N GLU A 2 2.21 3.50 -31.46
CA GLU A 2 0.77 3.30 -31.30
C GLU A 2 0.07 4.65 -31.38
N LYS A 3 -1.11 4.65 -32.01
CA LYS A 3 -1.89 5.88 -32.14
C LYS A 3 -2.65 6.10 -30.83
N VAL A 4 -2.59 7.31 -30.29
CA VAL A 4 -3.34 7.72 -29.10
C VAL A 4 -4.84 7.52 -29.34
N LYS A 5 -5.50 6.82 -28.41
CA LYS A 5 -6.90 6.45 -28.47
C LYS A 5 -7.71 7.26 -27.46
N ILE A 6 -8.70 7.99 -27.96
CA ILE A 6 -9.53 8.92 -27.21
C ILE A 6 -10.95 8.37 -27.15
N LEU A 7 -11.56 8.33 -25.98
CA LEU A 7 -13.00 8.14 -25.82
C LEU A 7 -13.65 9.51 -25.61
N TRP A 8 -14.65 9.85 -26.40
CA TRP A 8 -15.45 11.07 -26.24
C TRP A 8 -16.89 10.72 -25.91
N VAL A 9 -17.33 11.12 -24.74
CA VAL A 9 -18.68 10.82 -24.18
C VAL A 9 -19.45 12.14 -24.10
N ASP A 10 -20.53 12.26 -24.89
CA ASP A 10 -21.35 13.47 -24.96
C ASP A 10 -22.70 13.08 -25.59
N ASP A 11 -23.83 13.43 -24.99
CA ASP A 11 -25.17 13.08 -25.50
C ASP A 11 -25.48 13.75 -26.86
N GLU A 12 -24.81 14.87 -27.16
CA GLU A 12 -24.89 15.58 -28.43
C GLU A 12 -23.70 15.25 -29.35
N ILE A 13 -23.08 14.06 -29.23
CA ILE A 13 -21.86 13.69 -29.96
C ILE A 13 -21.95 13.86 -31.49
N GLU A 14 -23.13 13.73 -32.06
CA GLU A 14 -23.36 13.93 -33.47
C GLU A 14 -23.07 15.37 -33.93
N LEU A 15 -23.25 16.37 -33.06
CA LEU A 15 -22.93 17.77 -33.32
C LEU A 15 -21.42 18.03 -33.26
N LEU A 16 -20.66 17.13 -32.64
CA LEU A 16 -19.22 17.24 -32.49
C LEU A 16 -18.41 16.59 -33.62
N LYS A 17 -19.08 16.07 -34.67
CA LYS A 17 -18.40 15.48 -35.84
C LYS A 17 -17.26 16.34 -36.42
N PRO A 18 -17.36 17.66 -36.54
CA PRO A 18 -16.25 18.49 -37.04
C PRO A 18 -15.02 18.44 -36.14
N HIS A 19 -15.20 18.32 -34.80
CA HIS A 19 -14.13 18.21 -33.83
C HIS A 19 -13.46 16.84 -33.92
N ILE A 20 -14.26 15.78 -34.07
CA ILE A 20 -13.79 14.39 -34.22
C ILE A 20 -12.91 14.31 -35.48
N LEU A 21 -13.42 14.75 -36.63
CA LEU A 21 -12.68 14.76 -37.89
C LEU A 21 -11.38 15.59 -37.82
N PHE A 22 -11.39 16.70 -37.09
CA PHE A 22 -10.20 17.51 -36.86
C PHE A 22 -9.14 16.70 -36.07
N LEU A 23 -9.51 16.04 -35.00
CA LEU A 23 -8.59 15.25 -34.18
C LEU A 23 -8.07 14.02 -34.93
N GLU A 24 -8.91 13.34 -35.68
CA GLU A 24 -8.51 12.23 -36.56
C GLU A 24 -7.49 12.69 -37.62
N SER A 25 -7.69 13.91 -38.19
CA SER A 25 -6.71 14.49 -39.13
C SER A 25 -5.35 14.80 -38.50
N LYS A 26 -5.30 14.89 -37.16
CA LYS A 26 -4.07 15.03 -36.34
C LYS A 26 -3.44 13.72 -35.93
N GLY A 27 -4.04 12.58 -36.29
CA GLY A 27 -3.50 11.25 -36.05
C GLY A 27 -4.03 10.54 -34.82
N TYR A 28 -5.01 11.12 -34.12
CA TYR A 28 -5.70 10.48 -33.01
C TYR A 28 -6.71 9.44 -33.49
N VAL A 29 -7.02 8.45 -32.66
CA VAL A 29 -8.12 7.49 -32.91
C VAL A 29 -9.22 7.84 -31.92
N LEU A 30 -10.44 8.04 -32.40
CA LEU A 30 -11.57 8.41 -31.57
C LEU A 30 -12.61 7.27 -31.53
N ALA A 31 -13.03 6.95 -30.33
CA ALA A 31 -14.26 6.24 -30.05
C ALA A 31 -15.26 7.21 -29.39
N THR A 32 -16.54 6.99 -29.59
CA THR A 32 -17.58 7.89 -29.09
C THR A 32 -18.68 7.11 -28.38
N SER A 33 -19.21 7.70 -27.32
CA SER A 33 -20.41 7.23 -26.64
C SER A 33 -21.37 8.40 -26.41
N ASN A 34 -22.68 8.13 -26.34
CA ASN A 34 -23.69 9.16 -26.10
C ASN A 34 -24.25 9.13 -24.67
N ASN A 35 -23.73 8.27 -23.80
CA ASN A 35 -24.11 8.18 -22.38
C ASN A 35 -22.98 7.58 -21.55
N GLY A 36 -23.08 7.71 -20.21
CA GLY A 36 -22.06 7.22 -19.27
C GLY A 36 -22.00 5.71 -19.12
N GLU A 37 -23.16 5.02 -19.19
CA GLU A 37 -23.24 3.55 -19.02
C GLU A 37 -22.53 2.82 -20.16
N ASP A 38 -22.80 3.20 -21.42
CA ASP A 38 -22.11 2.63 -22.58
C ASP A 38 -20.61 2.99 -22.56
N ALA A 39 -20.26 4.16 -22.06
CA ALA A 39 -18.86 4.58 -21.92
C ALA A 39 -18.09 3.68 -20.92
N LEU A 40 -18.70 3.33 -19.80
CA LEU A 40 -18.13 2.39 -18.82
C LEU A 40 -17.92 1.01 -19.43
N ASP A 41 -18.94 0.49 -20.14
CA ASP A 41 -18.82 -0.80 -20.84
C ASP A 41 -17.68 -0.77 -21.90
N MET A 42 -17.49 0.35 -22.58
CA MET A 42 -16.39 0.51 -23.55
C MET A 42 -15.01 0.50 -22.87
N ILE A 43 -14.89 1.17 -21.72
CA ILE A 43 -13.65 1.28 -20.96
C ILE A 43 -13.24 -0.09 -20.38
N ASP A 44 -14.21 -0.89 -19.97
CA ASP A 44 -13.95 -2.26 -19.45
C ASP A 44 -13.47 -3.23 -20.55
N ASN A 45 -13.85 -2.98 -21.80
CA ASN A 45 -13.52 -3.85 -22.93
C ASN A 45 -12.32 -3.39 -23.75
N GLU A 46 -11.93 -2.11 -23.65
CA GLU A 46 -10.93 -1.52 -24.52
C GLU A 46 -10.11 -0.42 -23.81
N ALA A 47 -8.80 -0.38 -24.04
CA ALA A 47 -7.93 0.63 -23.43
C ALA A 47 -8.01 1.97 -24.15
N TYR A 48 -8.13 3.06 -23.39
CA TYR A 48 -8.10 4.45 -23.85
C TYR A 48 -7.00 5.22 -23.14
N ASP A 49 -6.36 6.16 -23.85
CA ASP A 49 -5.30 7.00 -23.30
C ASP A 49 -5.85 8.22 -22.55
N ILE A 50 -7.04 8.70 -22.93
CA ILE A 50 -7.72 9.85 -22.35
C ILE A 50 -9.21 9.83 -22.67
N ILE A 51 -10.03 10.36 -21.77
CA ILE A 51 -11.48 10.46 -21.93
C ILE A 51 -11.90 11.92 -21.92
N PHE A 52 -12.71 12.34 -22.88
CA PHE A 52 -13.50 13.56 -22.83
C PHE A 52 -14.91 13.21 -22.38
N LEU A 53 -15.38 13.82 -21.30
CA LEU A 53 -16.63 13.46 -20.64
C LEU A 53 -17.51 14.70 -20.45
N ASP A 54 -18.65 14.71 -21.09
CA ASP A 54 -19.68 15.73 -20.82
C ASP A 54 -20.29 15.52 -19.44
N GLU A 55 -20.57 16.61 -18.77
CA GLU A 55 -21.17 16.54 -17.44
C GLU A 55 -22.68 16.27 -17.49
N ASN A 56 -23.37 16.89 -18.43
CA ASN A 56 -24.82 16.87 -18.50
C ASN A 56 -25.31 15.84 -19.52
N MET A 57 -25.42 14.60 -19.11
CA MET A 57 -25.91 13.50 -19.94
C MET A 57 -27.17 12.85 -19.34
N PRO A 58 -28.06 12.26 -20.17
CA PRO A 58 -29.17 11.47 -19.70
C PRO A 58 -28.66 10.16 -19.07
N GLY A 59 -29.34 9.67 -18.05
CA GLY A 59 -28.95 8.49 -17.25
C GLY A 59 -28.02 8.91 -16.11
N ILE A 60 -26.87 8.31 -16.00
CA ILE A 60 -25.84 8.73 -15.03
C ILE A 60 -25.13 10.00 -15.52
N SER A 61 -24.94 10.95 -14.62
CA SER A 61 -24.23 12.21 -14.90
C SER A 61 -22.75 11.98 -15.20
N GLY A 62 -22.09 12.98 -15.81
CA GLY A 62 -20.65 12.93 -16.04
C GLY A 62 -19.86 12.79 -14.75
N LEU A 63 -20.28 13.43 -13.65
CA LEU A 63 -19.60 13.30 -12.35
C LEU A 63 -19.78 11.90 -11.73
N GLU A 64 -20.95 11.28 -11.85
CA GLU A 64 -21.17 9.89 -11.43
C GLU A 64 -20.32 8.94 -12.29
N THR A 65 -20.30 9.14 -13.61
CA THR A 65 -19.47 8.36 -14.53
C THR A 65 -17.98 8.50 -14.19
N LEU A 66 -17.49 9.72 -13.91
CA LEU A 66 -16.12 10.00 -13.50
C LEU A 66 -15.76 9.21 -12.23
N SER A 67 -16.63 9.21 -11.23
CA SER A 67 -16.41 8.49 -9.98
C SER A 67 -16.24 6.99 -10.22
N LEU A 68 -17.10 6.39 -11.05
CA LEU A 68 -17.05 4.98 -11.41
C LEU A 68 -15.80 4.63 -12.24
N ILE A 69 -15.36 5.53 -13.14
CA ILE A 69 -14.10 5.35 -13.86
C ILE A 69 -12.93 5.26 -12.90
N TYR A 70 -12.82 6.19 -11.94
CA TYR A 70 -11.68 6.22 -11.02
C TYR A 70 -11.71 5.14 -9.93
N GLU A 71 -12.83 4.47 -9.71
CA GLU A 71 -12.88 3.27 -8.84
C GLU A 71 -12.09 2.09 -9.42
N ASN A 72 -12.11 1.94 -10.76
CA ASN A 72 -11.58 0.76 -11.44
C ASN A 72 -10.44 1.05 -12.42
N HIS A 73 -10.29 2.29 -12.90
CA HIS A 73 -9.38 2.67 -13.97
C HIS A 73 -8.57 3.92 -13.61
N ASN A 74 -7.35 4.02 -14.11
CA ASN A 74 -6.50 5.19 -13.96
C ASN A 74 -6.28 5.88 -15.31
N ILE A 75 -7.39 6.33 -15.91
CA ILE A 75 -7.39 7.00 -17.21
C ILE A 75 -7.61 8.50 -16.97
N PRO A 76 -6.79 9.41 -17.56
CA PRO A 76 -7.02 10.84 -17.45
C PRO A 76 -8.37 11.23 -18.07
N VAL A 77 -9.18 11.95 -17.30
CA VAL A 77 -10.49 12.44 -17.74
C VAL A 77 -10.48 13.96 -17.83
N VAL A 78 -10.91 14.48 -18.96
CA VAL A 78 -11.15 15.91 -19.23
C VAL A 78 -12.65 16.14 -19.24
N MET A 79 -13.13 16.86 -18.23
CA MET A 79 -14.55 17.21 -18.16
C MET A 79 -14.91 18.31 -19.16
N ILE A 80 -16.10 18.21 -19.74
CA ILE A 80 -16.68 19.23 -20.62
C ILE A 80 -17.97 19.75 -19.95
N THR A 81 -18.02 21.05 -19.67
CA THR A 81 -19.08 21.65 -18.86
C THR A 81 -19.66 22.92 -19.50
N LYS A 82 -20.89 23.29 -19.12
CA LYS A 82 -21.57 24.50 -19.64
C LYS A 82 -21.34 25.75 -18.79
N SER A 83 -20.86 25.66 -17.58
CA SER A 83 -20.76 26.77 -16.64
C SER A 83 -19.52 26.71 -15.74
N GLU A 84 -19.04 27.89 -15.32
CA GLU A 84 -17.93 28.02 -14.36
C GLU A 84 -18.36 27.65 -12.92
N GLU A 85 -19.66 27.66 -12.60
CA GLU A 85 -20.15 27.29 -11.29
C GLU A 85 -20.03 25.78 -11.01
N GLU A 86 -20.08 24.96 -12.06
CA GLU A 86 -19.87 23.52 -12.01
C GLU A 86 -18.42 23.20 -11.59
N TYR A 87 -17.45 24.05 -11.94
CA TYR A 87 -16.06 23.93 -11.50
C TYR A 87 -15.86 24.00 -9.99
N ILE A 88 -16.69 24.78 -9.28
CA ILE A 88 -16.60 24.88 -7.81
C ILE A 88 -17.01 23.58 -7.14
N MET A 89 -17.97 22.84 -7.74
CA MET A 89 -18.33 21.49 -7.27
C MET A 89 -17.19 20.48 -7.51
N GLU A 90 -16.48 20.60 -8.61
CA GLU A 90 -15.35 19.73 -8.96
C GLU A 90 -14.14 19.97 -8.05
N GLU A 91 -13.85 21.21 -7.68
CA GLU A 91 -12.83 21.56 -6.70
C GLU A 91 -13.14 20.97 -5.32
N ALA A 92 -14.43 20.90 -4.95
CA ALA A 92 -14.91 20.27 -3.72
C ALA A 92 -14.83 18.74 -3.76
N LEU A 93 -14.88 18.10 -4.94
CA LEU A 93 -14.68 16.65 -5.12
C LEU A 93 -13.19 16.24 -5.14
N GLY A 94 -12.29 17.20 -5.02
CA GLY A 94 -10.87 17.01 -4.78
C GLY A 94 -10.09 16.35 -5.92
N SER A 95 -9.58 17.14 -6.85
CA SER A 95 -8.43 16.85 -7.73
C SER A 95 -8.43 15.56 -8.57
N LYS A 96 -9.55 14.90 -8.79
CA LYS A 96 -9.63 13.70 -9.64
C LYS A 96 -9.71 13.99 -11.14
N ILE A 97 -9.93 15.26 -11.54
CA ILE A 97 -10.07 15.67 -12.94
C ILE A 97 -8.71 16.10 -13.50
N SER A 98 -8.36 15.60 -14.68
CA SER A 98 -7.08 15.93 -15.31
C SER A 98 -7.07 17.32 -15.96
N ASP A 99 -8.22 17.75 -16.49
CA ASP A 99 -8.46 19.07 -17.06
C ASP A 99 -9.96 19.30 -17.27
N TYR A 100 -10.37 20.52 -17.59
CA TYR A 100 -11.76 20.82 -17.96
C TYR A 100 -11.83 21.80 -19.13
N LEU A 101 -12.93 21.71 -19.89
CA LEU A 101 -13.21 22.58 -21.02
C LEU A 101 -14.64 23.13 -20.91
N ILE A 102 -14.82 24.42 -21.19
CA ILE A 102 -16.13 25.08 -21.13
C ILE A 102 -16.75 25.11 -22.51
N LYS A 103 -18.01 24.68 -22.63
CA LYS A 103 -18.78 24.78 -23.89
C LYS A 103 -19.11 26.24 -24.21
N PRO A 104 -18.99 26.67 -25.48
CA PRO A 104 -18.69 25.88 -26.66
C PRO A 104 -17.21 25.56 -26.81
N VAL A 105 -16.90 24.28 -27.02
CA VAL A 105 -15.51 23.79 -27.08
C VAL A 105 -14.87 24.19 -28.43
N ASN A 106 -13.64 24.72 -28.35
CA ASN A 106 -12.86 25.01 -29.54
C ASN A 106 -11.91 23.84 -29.85
N PRO A 107 -11.79 23.36 -31.12
CA PRO A 107 -10.87 22.25 -31.46
C PRO A 107 -9.43 22.46 -31.03
N HIS A 108 -8.95 23.72 -30.99
CA HIS A 108 -7.59 24.03 -30.52
C HIS A 108 -7.44 23.90 -29.00
N GLN A 109 -8.49 24.19 -28.21
CA GLN A 109 -8.48 23.98 -26.77
C GLN A 109 -8.44 22.49 -26.44
N ILE A 110 -9.21 21.67 -27.16
CA ILE A 110 -9.17 20.21 -27.05
C ILE A 110 -7.75 19.69 -27.33
N LEU A 111 -7.15 20.16 -28.44
CA LEU A 111 -5.79 19.73 -28.80
C LEU A 111 -4.75 20.16 -27.75
N LEU A 112 -4.91 21.34 -27.15
CA LEU A 112 -4.03 21.83 -26.10
C LEU A 112 -4.17 20.97 -24.83
N SER A 113 -5.41 20.68 -24.42
CA SER A 113 -5.68 19.80 -23.27
C SER A 113 -5.15 18.39 -23.51
N LEU A 114 -5.33 17.81 -24.70
CA LEU A 114 -4.73 16.53 -25.09
C LEU A 114 -3.22 16.55 -24.93
N LYS A 115 -2.54 17.52 -25.52
CA LYS A 115 -1.08 17.63 -25.45
C LYS A 115 -0.61 17.78 -24.01
N LYS A 116 -1.24 18.63 -23.21
CA LYS A 116 -0.90 18.85 -21.80
C LYS A 116 -0.97 17.53 -21.03
N ASN A 117 -2.07 16.78 -21.16
CA ASN A 117 -2.29 15.57 -20.37
C ASN A 117 -1.44 14.39 -20.86
N LEU A 118 -1.33 14.18 -22.16
CA LEU A 118 -0.55 13.08 -22.74
C LEU A 118 0.96 13.33 -22.67
N ASP A 119 1.42 14.54 -22.93
CA ASP A 119 2.84 14.89 -22.84
C ASP A 119 3.31 14.87 -21.38
N THR A 120 2.49 15.31 -20.43
CA THR A 120 2.82 15.22 -19.00
C THR A 120 2.97 13.77 -18.56
N LYS A 121 2.02 12.88 -18.89
CA LYS A 121 2.12 11.45 -18.60
C LYS A 121 3.39 10.84 -19.21
N ARG A 122 3.65 11.11 -20.49
CA ARG A 122 4.85 10.63 -21.19
C ARG A 122 6.14 11.12 -20.53
N LEU A 123 6.23 12.41 -20.21
CA LEU A 123 7.42 12.99 -19.56
C LEU A 123 7.64 12.43 -18.14
N VAL A 124 6.56 12.19 -17.39
CA VAL A 124 6.66 11.54 -16.07
C VAL A 124 7.18 10.12 -16.23
N ASN A 125 6.63 9.33 -17.16
CA ASN A 125 7.06 7.96 -17.40
C ASN A 125 8.53 7.90 -17.85
N GLU A 126 8.95 8.75 -18.78
CA GLU A 126 10.35 8.84 -19.22
C GLU A 126 11.29 9.21 -18.08
N LYS A 127 10.88 10.14 -17.21
CA LYS A 127 11.66 10.56 -16.04
C LYS A 127 11.79 9.46 -15.02
N VAL A 128 10.69 8.79 -14.66
CA VAL A 128 10.69 7.66 -13.70
C VAL A 128 11.56 6.53 -14.23
N THR A 129 11.40 6.14 -15.50
CA THR A 129 12.21 5.09 -16.14
C THR A 129 13.70 5.46 -16.14
N SER A 130 14.06 6.69 -16.51
CA SER A 130 15.45 7.17 -16.51
C SER A 130 16.05 7.19 -15.10
N ASN A 131 15.29 7.61 -14.10
CA ASN A 131 15.72 7.61 -12.72
C ASN A 131 15.94 6.19 -12.21
N TYR A 132 15.04 5.25 -12.51
CA TYR A 132 15.24 3.85 -12.15
C TYR A 132 16.48 3.25 -12.80
N GLN A 133 16.73 3.51 -14.08
CA GLN A 133 17.93 3.00 -14.76
C GLN A 133 19.23 3.49 -14.10
N LYS A 134 19.24 4.70 -13.55
CA LYS A 134 20.36 5.21 -12.76
C LYS A 134 20.47 4.48 -11.43
N GLU A 135 19.38 4.43 -10.68
CA GLU A 135 19.32 3.80 -9.35
C GLU A 135 19.58 2.27 -9.44
N PHE A 136 19.17 1.62 -10.52
CA PHE A 136 19.48 0.21 -10.79
C PHE A 136 20.98 -0.07 -10.69
N ARG A 137 21.81 0.79 -11.27
CA ARG A 137 23.27 0.64 -11.19
C ARG A 137 23.77 0.83 -9.77
N GLU A 138 23.24 1.82 -9.06
CA GLU A 138 23.61 2.10 -7.67
C GLU A 138 23.25 0.93 -6.75
N ILE A 139 22.03 0.39 -6.88
CA ILE A 139 21.60 -0.80 -6.12
C ILE A 139 22.48 -2.01 -6.47
N SER A 140 22.74 -2.26 -7.75
CA SER A 140 23.57 -3.39 -8.18
C SER A 140 25.00 -3.27 -7.66
N MET A 141 25.57 -2.07 -7.62
CA MET A 141 26.89 -1.83 -7.01
C MET A 141 26.86 -2.02 -5.49
N ALA A 142 25.83 -1.50 -4.82
CA ALA A 142 25.66 -1.68 -3.40
C ALA A 142 25.56 -3.16 -3.01
N LEU A 143 24.83 -3.98 -3.77
CA LEU A 143 24.73 -5.43 -3.55
C LEU A 143 26.08 -6.16 -3.53
N LEU A 144 27.10 -5.64 -4.19
CA LEU A 144 28.42 -6.27 -4.23
C LEU A 144 29.23 -6.09 -2.92
N ASP A 145 28.91 -5.08 -2.11
CA ASP A 145 29.74 -4.72 -0.91
C ASP A 145 28.90 -4.52 0.36
N VAL A 146 27.68 -5.08 0.42
CA VAL A 146 26.83 -4.99 1.60
C VAL A 146 27.44 -5.73 2.78
N ARG A 147 27.65 -5.03 3.91
CA ARG A 147 28.32 -5.57 5.11
C ARG A 147 27.44 -5.57 6.35
N SER A 148 26.40 -4.73 6.39
CA SER A 148 25.56 -4.55 7.56
C SER A 148 24.07 -4.78 7.26
N LEU A 149 23.30 -5.11 8.31
CA LEU A 149 21.86 -5.22 8.18
C LEU A 149 21.22 -3.87 7.78
N LYS A 150 21.77 -2.75 8.26
CA LYS A 150 21.27 -1.43 7.91
C LYS A 150 21.34 -1.18 6.39
N GLU A 151 22.45 -1.52 5.76
CA GLU A 151 22.61 -1.41 4.30
C GLU A 151 21.63 -2.33 3.55
N TRP A 152 21.36 -3.53 4.08
CA TRP A 152 20.32 -4.42 3.53
C TRP A 152 18.93 -3.81 3.60
N VAL A 153 18.60 -3.15 4.71
CA VAL A 153 17.33 -2.43 4.86
C VAL A 153 17.22 -1.29 3.85
N GLU A 154 18.26 -0.50 3.68
CA GLU A 154 18.31 0.60 2.70
C GLU A 154 18.11 0.09 1.26
N ILE A 155 18.75 -1.01 0.90
CA ILE A 155 18.56 -1.66 -0.42
C ILE A 155 17.11 -2.13 -0.57
N TYR A 156 16.56 -2.81 0.44
CA TYR A 156 15.17 -3.28 0.41
C TYR A 156 14.18 -2.13 0.25
N GLN A 157 14.36 -1.05 0.98
CA GLN A 157 13.52 0.15 0.87
C GLN A 157 13.57 0.77 -0.52
N LYS A 158 14.74 0.82 -1.15
CA LYS A 158 14.89 1.29 -2.54
C LYS A 158 14.17 0.37 -3.54
N LEU A 159 14.33 -0.94 -3.39
CA LEU A 159 13.64 -1.91 -4.27
C LEU A 159 12.13 -1.78 -4.18
N VAL A 160 11.58 -1.64 -2.97
CA VAL A 160 10.15 -1.43 -2.75
C VAL A 160 9.68 -0.08 -3.30
N HIS A 161 10.47 0.99 -3.10
CA HIS A 161 10.15 2.30 -3.68
C HIS A 161 9.97 2.20 -5.20
N TRP A 162 10.92 1.55 -5.89
CA TRP A 162 10.85 1.41 -7.34
C TRP A 162 9.73 0.47 -7.80
N GLU A 163 9.37 -0.53 -7.01
CA GLU A 163 8.21 -1.38 -7.29
C GLU A 163 6.93 -0.54 -7.35
N VAL A 164 6.71 0.29 -6.34
CA VAL A 164 5.54 1.18 -6.26
C VAL A 164 5.55 2.26 -7.36
N GLU A 165 6.71 2.86 -7.66
CA GLU A 165 6.80 3.92 -8.67
C GLU A 165 6.64 3.39 -10.10
N LEU A 166 7.21 2.22 -10.41
CA LEU A 166 7.09 1.61 -11.74
C LEU A 166 5.70 1.03 -11.98
N ASP A 167 5.03 0.53 -10.95
CA ASP A 167 3.65 0.04 -11.02
C ASP A 167 2.67 1.18 -11.40
N LYS A 168 2.85 2.37 -10.82
CA LYS A 168 2.03 3.54 -11.14
C LYS A 168 2.07 3.97 -12.62
N ILE A 169 3.13 3.65 -13.33
CA ILE A 169 3.33 4.07 -14.74
C ILE A 169 3.20 2.91 -15.74
N ASP A 170 2.77 1.74 -15.27
CA ASP A 170 2.64 0.52 -16.09
C ASP A 170 3.89 0.19 -16.93
N ALA A 171 5.06 0.29 -16.30
CA ALA A 171 6.36 0.05 -16.93
C ALA A 171 6.72 -1.45 -16.89
N SER A 172 5.93 -2.32 -17.52
CA SER A 172 6.05 -3.79 -17.43
C SER A 172 7.47 -4.30 -17.69
N GLY A 173 8.16 -3.79 -18.73
CA GLY A 173 9.55 -4.18 -19.01
C GLY A 173 10.55 -3.78 -17.92
N MET A 174 10.30 -2.68 -17.19
CA MET A 174 11.15 -2.28 -16.07
C MET A 174 10.82 -3.08 -14.80
N LEU A 175 9.57 -3.48 -14.61
CA LEU A 175 9.18 -4.36 -13.51
C LEU A 175 9.84 -5.73 -13.61
N GLU A 176 9.99 -6.31 -14.80
CA GLU A 176 10.74 -7.56 -15.00
C GLU A 176 12.22 -7.41 -14.58
N ILE A 177 12.85 -6.29 -14.93
CA ILE A 177 14.24 -6.01 -14.55
C ILE A 177 14.36 -5.82 -13.03
N LEU A 178 13.40 -5.11 -12.42
CA LEU A 178 13.34 -4.97 -10.97
C LEU A 178 13.18 -6.30 -10.26
N GLU A 179 12.33 -7.18 -10.78
CA GLU A 179 12.11 -8.53 -10.22
C GLU A 179 13.40 -9.37 -10.27
N MET A 180 14.16 -9.30 -11.36
CA MET A 180 15.48 -9.93 -11.42
C MET A 180 16.43 -9.39 -10.34
N GLN A 181 16.46 -8.08 -10.12
CA GLN A 181 17.28 -7.44 -9.09
C GLN A 181 16.84 -7.81 -7.67
N LYS A 182 15.53 -7.90 -7.42
CA LYS A 182 14.96 -8.38 -6.16
C LYS A 182 15.38 -9.84 -5.89
N ASN A 183 15.35 -10.70 -6.89
CA ASN A 183 15.76 -12.10 -6.78
C ASN A 183 17.26 -12.24 -6.46
N GLU A 184 18.10 -11.40 -7.08
CA GLU A 184 19.53 -11.33 -6.73
C GLU A 184 19.73 -10.87 -5.28
N ALA A 185 19.09 -9.78 -4.89
CA ALA A 185 19.13 -9.26 -3.52
C ALA A 185 18.70 -10.31 -2.49
N ASN A 186 17.58 -11.01 -2.74
CA ASN A 186 17.08 -12.10 -1.88
C ASN A 186 18.10 -13.22 -1.72
N SER A 187 18.75 -13.61 -2.82
CA SER A 187 19.76 -14.68 -2.80
C SER A 187 20.99 -14.30 -1.98
N GLN A 188 21.41 -13.06 -2.07
CA GLN A 188 22.55 -12.54 -1.29
C GLN A 188 22.18 -12.31 0.18
N PHE A 189 21.01 -11.73 0.45
CA PHE A 189 20.50 -11.55 1.80
C PHE A 189 20.32 -12.88 2.53
N PHE A 190 19.85 -13.92 1.87
CA PHE A 190 19.81 -15.26 2.45
C PHE A 190 21.19 -15.72 2.95
N LYS A 191 22.25 -15.51 2.16
CA LYS A 191 23.62 -15.88 2.56
C LYS A 191 24.07 -15.06 3.78
N TYR A 192 23.77 -13.77 3.78
CA TYR A 192 24.06 -12.87 4.89
C TYR A 192 23.36 -13.34 6.18
N VAL A 193 22.04 -13.56 6.14
CA VAL A 193 21.30 -14.06 7.30
C VAL A 193 21.82 -15.41 7.77
N LYS A 194 22.07 -16.36 6.86
CA LYS A 194 22.60 -17.69 7.18
C LYS A 194 23.93 -17.62 7.93
N SER A 195 24.80 -16.65 7.62
CA SER A 195 26.07 -16.49 8.29
C SER A 195 25.98 -15.80 9.66
N HIS A 196 25.00 -14.92 9.87
CA HIS A 196 24.88 -14.09 11.08
C HIS A 196 23.84 -14.58 12.09
N TYR A 197 22.79 -15.26 11.65
CA TYR A 197 21.61 -15.58 12.46
C TYR A 197 21.93 -16.31 13.78
N LYS A 198 22.88 -17.24 13.75
CA LYS A 198 23.28 -17.98 14.95
C LYS A 198 23.96 -17.09 16.01
N SER A 199 24.69 -16.06 15.58
CA SER A 199 25.30 -15.08 16.48
C SER A 199 24.25 -14.15 17.06
N TRP A 200 23.27 -13.72 16.24
CA TRP A 200 22.17 -12.88 16.70
C TRP A 200 21.35 -13.55 17.82
N LEU A 201 21.07 -14.85 17.70
CA LEU A 201 20.35 -15.58 18.76
C LEU A 201 21.12 -15.67 20.08
N LYS A 202 22.44 -15.51 20.08
CA LYS A 202 23.27 -15.53 21.30
C LYS A 202 23.38 -14.17 21.97
N GLY A 203 22.99 -13.11 21.30
CA GLY A 203 23.21 -11.74 21.72
C GLY A 203 24.66 -11.30 21.52
N GLY A 204 24.87 -10.09 21.06
CA GLY A 204 26.18 -9.49 20.82
C GLY A 204 25.98 -8.03 20.38
N ASP A 205 27.06 -7.28 20.29
CA ASP A 205 27.02 -5.83 20.04
C ASP A 205 26.37 -5.44 18.70
N GLU A 206 26.39 -6.34 17.70
CA GLU A 206 25.76 -6.12 16.38
C GLU A 206 24.45 -6.90 16.19
N THR A 207 23.84 -7.38 17.28
CA THR A 207 22.58 -8.13 17.19
C THR A 207 21.43 -7.17 16.87
N PRO A 208 20.70 -7.39 15.79
CA PRO A 208 19.50 -6.59 15.49
C PRO A 208 18.40 -6.86 16.51
N ILE A 209 17.42 -5.98 16.56
CA ILE A 209 16.17 -6.30 17.27
C ILE A 209 15.55 -7.52 16.60
N LEU A 210 15.26 -8.55 17.39
CA LEU A 210 14.60 -9.78 16.95
C LEU A 210 13.16 -9.82 17.46
N SER A 211 12.32 -10.72 16.95
CA SER A 211 10.93 -10.84 17.39
C SER A 211 10.81 -10.88 18.93
N HIS A 212 11.66 -11.66 19.61
CA HIS A 212 11.61 -11.81 21.06
C HIS A 212 12.19 -10.64 21.88
N THR A 213 12.87 -9.69 21.23
CA THR A 213 13.38 -8.49 21.90
C THR A 213 12.59 -7.22 21.57
N LEU A 214 11.70 -7.28 20.56
CA LEU A 214 10.98 -6.14 20.03
C LEU A 214 10.20 -5.36 21.10
N MET A 215 9.37 -6.03 21.89
CA MET A 215 8.56 -5.38 22.93
C MET A 215 9.44 -4.68 23.96
N LYS A 216 10.49 -5.36 24.41
CA LYS A 216 11.44 -4.84 25.40
C LYS A 216 12.21 -3.62 24.89
N GLU A 217 12.64 -3.63 23.62
CA GLU A 217 13.51 -2.60 23.07
C GLU A 217 12.74 -1.38 22.50
N LYS A 218 11.51 -1.61 22.00
CA LYS A 218 10.76 -0.56 21.27
C LYS A 218 9.43 -0.17 21.91
N VAL A 219 8.76 -1.05 22.61
CA VAL A 219 7.41 -0.77 23.12
C VAL A 219 7.45 -0.38 24.60
N PHE A 220 8.01 -1.20 25.43
CA PHE A 220 8.00 -0.96 26.88
C PHE A 220 8.75 0.29 27.34
N PRO A 221 9.86 0.73 26.72
CA PRO A 221 10.51 1.99 27.09
C PRO A 221 9.65 3.23 26.85
N ASN A 222 8.64 3.14 25.98
CA ASN A 222 7.73 4.23 25.64
C ASN A 222 6.43 4.22 26.48
N LEU A 223 6.27 3.26 27.40
CA LEU A 223 5.11 3.27 28.28
C LEU A 223 5.21 4.44 29.27
N SER A 224 4.10 5.14 29.44
CA SER A 224 3.96 6.27 30.35
C SER A 224 2.72 6.06 31.22
N ASN A 225 2.80 6.41 32.49
CA ASN A 225 1.64 6.39 33.39
C ASN A 225 0.64 7.51 33.08
N ASP A 226 1.06 8.52 32.32
CA ASP A 226 0.24 9.71 32.05
C ASP A 226 -0.52 9.65 30.73
N LYS A 227 -0.14 8.73 29.83
CA LYS A 227 -0.74 8.61 28.49
C LYS A 227 -0.89 7.15 28.11
N PRO A 228 -2.04 6.74 27.53
CA PRO A 228 -2.24 5.41 27.01
C PRO A 228 -1.34 5.16 25.79
N SER A 229 -0.70 4.00 25.75
CA SER A 229 0.08 3.53 24.61
C SER A 229 -0.72 2.49 23.82
N PHE A 230 -0.61 2.54 22.49
CA PHE A 230 -1.24 1.58 21.59
C PHE A 230 -0.18 0.86 20.79
N PHE A 231 -0.17 -0.46 20.90
CA PHE A 231 0.62 -1.33 20.05
C PHE A 231 -0.29 -2.02 19.03
N LEU A 232 -0.20 -1.60 17.77
CA LEU A 232 -0.96 -2.15 16.65
C LEU A 232 -0.07 -3.14 15.89
N LEU A 233 -0.45 -4.41 15.88
CA LEU A 233 0.20 -5.44 15.08
C LEU A 233 -0.73 -5.80 13.91
N ILE A 234 -0.35 -5.44 12.70
CA ILE A 234 -1.08 -5.79 11.47
C ILE A 234 -0.37 -6.98 10.85
N ASP A 235 -1.00 -8.15 10.95
CA ASP A 235 -0.43 -9.39 10.44
C ASP A 235 -0.47 -9.41 8.91
N ASN A 236 0.65 -9.82 8.28
CA ASN A 236 0.80 -9.94 6.83
C ASN A 236 0.69 -8.61 6.04
N LEU A 237 0.83 -7.46 6.69
CA LEU A 237 0.96 -6.18 5.98
C LEU A 237 2.37 -6.05 5.40
N ARG A 238 2.48 -5.95 4.08
CA ARG A 238 3.76 -5.78 3.40
C ARG A 238 4.25 -4.33 3.45
N TYR A 239 5.55 -4.13 3.27
CA TYR A 239 6.15 -2.80 3.34
C TYR A 239 5.72 -1.89 2.17
N ASP A 240 5.49 -2.43 0.98
CA ASP A 240 4.90 -1.70 -0.16
C ASP A 240 3.49 -1.19 0.17
N GLN A 241 2.65 -2.03 0.77
CA GLN A 241 1.32 -1.65 1.24
C GLN A 241 1.39 -0.57 2.32
N TRP A 242 2.35 -0.69 3.26
CA TRP A 242 2.61 0.35 4.24
C TRP A 242 2.95 1.69 3.57
N LYS A 243 3.83 1.71 2.58
CA LYS A 243 4.23 2.93 1.86
C LYS A 243 3.08 3.60 1.09
N ILE A 244 2.09 2.83 0.67
CA ILE A 244 0.85 3.36 0.07
C ILE A 244 -0.08 3.95 1.14
N LEU A 245 -0.18 3.31 2.31
CA LEU A 245 -1.04 3.76 3.40
C LEU A 245 -0.43 4.90 4.23
N GLN A 246 0.88 5.00 4.28
CA GLN A 246 1.61 5.96 5.11
C GLN A 246 1.15 7.42 4.91
N PRO A 247 1.01 7.96 3.68
CA PRO A 247 0.54 9.35 3.48
C PRO A 247 -0.86 9.61 4.06
N ILE A 248 -1.75 8.61 4.01
CA ILE A 248 -3.11 8.71 4.57
C ILE A 248 -3.06 8.77 6.10
N ILE A 249 -2.16 7.99 6.71
CA ILE A 249 -1.98 7.97 8.17
C ILE A 249 -1.33 9.27 8.66
N GLU A 250 -0.41 9.84 7.90
CA GLU A 250 0.28 11.09 8.22
C GLU A 250 -0.65 12.32 8.21
N GLU A 251 -1.83 12.25 7.59
CA GLU A 251 -2.86 13.29 7.72
C GLU A 251 -3.37 13.43 9.17
N TRP A 252 -3.27 12.39 9.99
CA TRP A 252 -3.82 12.31 11.35
C TRP A 252 -2.76 12.11 12.43
N PHE A 253 -1.60 11.56 12.07
CA PHE A 253 -0.54 11.19 13.00
C PHE A 253 0.82 11.65 12.49
N SER A 254 1.72 12.05 13.39
CA SER A 254 3.14 12.25 13.08
C SER A 254 3.90 10.92 13.28
N ILE A 255 4.79 10.60 12.35
CA ILE A 255 5.70 9.45 12.48
C ILE A 255 7.01 9.96 13.07
N ASP A 256 7.28 9.58 14.32
CA ASP A 256 8.50 10.00 15.00
C ASP A 256 9.70 9.12 14.62
N GLU A 257 9.48 7.82 14.37
CA GLU A 257 10.52 6.87 14.00
C GLU A 257 9.96 5.78 13.07
N GLU A 258 10.71 5.44 12.03
CA GLU A 258 10.53 4.23 11.23
C GLU A 258 11.76 3.34 11.38
N SER A 259 11.58 2.11 11.85
CA SER A 259 12.67 1.17 12.07
C SER A 259 12.24 -0.26 11.74
N THR A 260 13.21 -1.15 11.63
CA THR A 260 13.00 -2.55 11.27
C THR A 260 13.50 -3.48 12.36
N PHE A 261 12.91 -4.67 12.43
CA PHE A 261 13.43 -5.76 13.23
C PHE A 261 13.54 -7.03 12.38
N CYS A 262 14.37 -7.96 12.77
CA CYS A 262 14.47 -9.27 12.15
C CYS A 262 13.50 -10.26 12.79
N SER A 263 12.60 -10.79 11.99
CA SER A 263 11.74 -11.88 12.45
C SER A 263 12.56 -13.10 12.80
N ILE A 264 12.14 -13.81 13.86
CA ILE A 264 12.74 -15.09 14.20
C ILE A 264 12.44 -16.12 13.11
N LEU A 265 13.38 -17.02 12.85
CA LEU A 265 13.22 -18.08 11.86
C LEU A 265 12.74 -19.39 12.50
N PRO A 266 11.77 -20.08 11.88
CA PRO A 266 11.01 -19.67 10.69
C PRO A 266 10.09 -18.49 10.99
N THR A 267 9.80 -17.68 9.98
CA THR A 267 8.98 -16.46 10.11
C THR A 267 7.49 -16.72 10.25
N ALA A 268 7.07 -17.99 10.27
CA ALA A 268 5.67 -18.36 10.43
C ALA A 268 5.07 -17.75 11.70
N THR A 269 3.82 -17.32 11.60
CA THR A 269 3.09 -16.57 12.62
C THR A 269 3.20 -17.17 14.01
N GLN A 270 3.08 -18.50 14.14
CA GLN A 270 3.16 -19.21 15.42
C GLN A 270 4.52 -19.07 16.13
N TYR A 271 5.62 -18.93 15.38
CA TYR A 271 6.96 -18.72 15.96
C TYR A 271 7.22 -17.23 16.18
N SER A 272 7.02 -16.44 15.16
CA SER A 272 7.35 -15.01 15.16
C SER A 272 6.48 -14.22 16.15
N ARG A 273 5.15 -14.32 16.07
CA ARG A 273 4.25 -13.55 16.93
C ARG A 273 4.29 -14.03 18.38
N ASN A 274 4.30 -15.35 18.63
CA ASN A 274 4.46 -15.84 19.99
C ASN A 274 5.79 -15.36 20.61
N SER A 275 6.87 -15.25 19.82
CA SER A 275 8.13 -14.69 20.29
C SER A 275 8.03 -13.20 20.62
N ILE A 276 7.30 -12.40 19.81
CA ILE A 276 7.05 -10.98 20.10
C ILE A 276 6.36 -10.83 21.46
N PHE A 277 5.27 -11.55 21.67
CA PHE A 277 4.46 -11.41 22.88
C PHE A 277 5.08 -12.08 24.12
N SER A 278 5.82 -13.16 23.96
CA SER A 278 6.47 -13.81 25.10
C SER A 278 7.82 -13.19 25.48
N GLY A 279 8.49 -12.50 24.56
CA GLY A 279 9.88 -12.07 24.75
C GLY A 279 10.86 -13.23 24.88
N LEU A 280 10.54 -14.38 24.29
CA LEU A 280 11.31 -15.62 24.37
C LEU A 280 11.50 -16.23 22.98
N THR A 281 12.54 -17.05 22.83
CA THR A 281 12.68 -17.87 21.63
C THR A 281 11.63 -18.99 21.61
N PRO A 282 11.26 -19.55 20.44
CA PRO A 282 10.29 -20.65 20.36
C PRO A 282 10.63 -21.84 21.27
N LEU A 283 11.91 -22.19 21.38
CA LEU A 283 12.38 -23.25 22.28
C LEU A 283 12.13 -22.91 23.75
N ASP A 284 12.35 -21.65 24.13
CA ASP A 284 12.13 -21.24 25.53
C ASP A 284 10.65 -21.12 25.86
N ILE A 285 9.81 -20.70 24.86
CA ILE A 285 8.35 -20.71 25.00
C ILE A 285 7.86 -22.14 25.24
N SER A 286 8.28 -23.10 24.44
CA SER A 286 7.87 -24.51 24.59
C SER A 286 8.26 -25.13 25.91
N LYS A 287 9.40 -24.73 26.48
CA LYS A 287 9.84 -25.19 27.82
C LYS A 287 9.08 -24.51 28.95
N ARG A 288 8.83 -23.21 28.85
CA ARG A 288 8.17 -22.40 29.87
C ARG A 288 6.66 -22.64 29.93
N PHE A 289 6.04 -22.81 28.75
CA PHE A 289 4.61 -22.95 28.58
C PHE A 289 4.23 -24.23 27.80
N PRO A 290 4.62 -25.43 28.31
CA PRO A 290 4.42 -26.67 27.57
C PRO A 290 2.95 -26.99 27.27
N HIS A 291 2.00 -26.43 28.04
CA HIS A 291 0.57 -26.62 27.81
C HIS A 291 -0.08 -25.57 26.87
N LEU A 292 0.59 -24.45 26.61
CA LEU A 292 0.10 -23.39 25.75
C LEU A 292 0.78 -23.40 24.37
N TRP A 293 1.98 -24.02 24.29
CA TRP A 293 2.71 -24.17 23.03
C TRP A 293 2.13 -25.30 22.21
N LYS A 294 1.98 -25.07 20.91
CA LYS A 294 1.64 -26.09 19.92
C LYS A 294 2.66 -26.13 18.80
N ASN A 295 3.05 -27.33 18.39
CA ASN A 295 3.93 -27.55 17.24
C ASN A 295 3.15 -27.52 15.93
N ASP A 296 3.86 -27.47 14.79
CA ASP A 296 3.26 -27.39 13.46
C ASP A 296 2.27 -28.50 13.14
N HIS A 297 2.60 -29.73 13.57
CA HIS A 297 1.81 -30.92 13.29
C HIS A 297 0.61 -31.12 14.23
N GLU A 298 0.45 -30.28 15.25
CA GLU A 298 -0.65 -30.38 16.21
C GLU A 298 -1.86 -29.58 15.72
N ASP A 299 -3.06 -30.13 15.89
CA ASP A 299 -4.30 -29.51 15.47
C ASP A 299 -4.71 -28.28 16.31
N GLY A 300 -5.42 -27.35 15.67
CA GLY A 300 -5.99 -26.15 16.28
C GLY A 300 -5.12 -24.90 16.19
N GLY A 301 -5.66 -23.80 16.67
CA GLY A 301 -4.97 -22.49 16.61
C GLY A 301 -3.70 -22.45 17.42
N LYS A 302 -2.64 -21.88 16.84
CA LYS A 302 -1.29 -21.86 17.40
C LYS A 302 -0.90 -20.53 18.05
N ASN A 303 -1.75 -19.51 17.87
CA ASN A 303 -1.59 -18.15 18.41
C ASN A 303 -2.80 -17.78 19.28
N LEU A 304 -3.19 -18.66 20.17
CA LEU A 304 -4.37 -18.44 21.03
C LEU A 304 -3.99 -17.79 22.38
N HIS A 305 -2.72 -17.87 22.79
CA HIS A 305 -2.23 -17.51 24.12
C HIS A 305 -1.28 -16.30 24.10
N GLU A 306 -1.40 -15.44 23.08
CA GLU A 306 -0.55 -14.25 22.94
C GLU A 306 -0.72 -13.29 24.13
N LYS A 307 -1.92 -13.18 24.68
CA LYS A 307 -2.21 -12.36 25.86
C LYS A 307 -1.44 -12.89 27.10
N GLU A 308 -1.55 -14.17 27.37
CA GLU A 308 -0.88 -14.83 28.52
C GLU A 308 0.64 -14.74 28.39
N PHE A 309 1.18 -14.86 27.18
CA PHE A 309 2.60 -14.67 26.91
C PHE A 309 3.05 -13.25 27.21
N LEU A 310 2.27 -12.25 26.80
CA LEU A 310 2.58 -10.85 27.06
C LEU A 310 2.48 -10.50 28.54
N GLU A 311 1.48 -11.00 29.26
CA GLU A 311 1.36 -10.84 30.71
C GLU A 311 2.58 -11.39 31.45
N ASP A 312 3.05 -12.58 31.09
CA ASP A 312 4.28 -13.16 31.65
C ASP A 312 5.53 -12.34 31.31
N GLN A 313 5.63 -11.85 30.06
CA GLN A 313 6.75 -10.99 29.67
C GLN A 313 6.79 -9.70 30.50
N MET A 314 5.65 -9.04 30.66
CA MET A 314 5.55 -7.82 31.48
C MET A 314 5.90 -8.09 32.95
N GLN A 315 5.43 -9.20 33.51
CA GLN A 315 5.80 -9.60 34.90
C GLN A 315 7.29 -9.82 35.05
N ARG A 316 7.92 -10.55 34.14
CA ARG A 316 9.37 -10.82 34.18
C ARG A 316 10.22 -9.54 34.08
N LEU A 317 9.70 -8.51 33.43
CA LEU A 317 10.37 -7.22 33.26
C LEU A 317 9.97 -6.17 34.33
N GLY A 318 9.20 -6.57 35.35
CA GLY A 318 8.78 -5.67 36.43
C GLY A 318 7.66 -4.70 36.05
N LEU A 319 6.96 -4.93 34.94
CA LEU A 319 5.87 -4.09 34.42
C LEU A 319 4.48 -4.63 34.77
N GLY A 320 4.38 -5.57 35.73
CA GLY A 320 3.13 -6.22 36.11
C GLY A 320 2.09 -5.28 36.75
N ALA A 321 2.49 -4.08 37.18
CA ALA A 321 1.57 -3.05 37.70
C ALA A 321 0.82 -2.29 36.60
N ASN A 322 1.33 -2.28 35.37
CA ASN A 322 0.71 -1.59 34.25
C ASN A 322 -0.56 -2.31 33.78
N LYS A 323 -1.61 -1.52 33.57
CA LYS A 323 -2.88 -2.04 33.02
C LYS A 323 -2.74 -2.31 31.54
N MET A 324 -2.76 -3.59 31.15
CA MET A 324 -2.69 -4.01 29.76
C MET A 324 -4.01 -4.63 29.30
N VAL A 325 -4.44 -4.28 28.10
CA VAL A 325 -5.57 -4.91 27.40
C VAL A 325 -5.12 -5.45 26.06
N TYR A 326 -5.59 -6.64 25.72
CA TYR A 326 -5.27 -7.32 24.47
C TYR A 326 -6.55 -7.59 23.66
N HIS A 327 -6.54 -7.17 22.41
CA HIS A 327 -7.62 -7.39 21.44
C HIS A 327 -7.10 -8.04 20.16
N LYS A 328 -7.86 -9.02 19.66
CA LYS A 328 -7.57 -9.68 18.38
C LYS A 328 -8.72 -9.43 17.41
N VAL A 329 -8.48 -8.59 16.41
CA VAL A 329 -9.47 -8.21 15.40
C VAL A 329 -9.38 -9.18 14.23
N VAL A 330 -10.34 -10.09 14.17
CA VAL A 330 -10.46 -11.11 13.12
C VAL A 330 -11.55 -10.73 12.11
N LYS A 331 -12.53 -9.90 12.53
CA LYS A 331 -13.66 -9.45 11.70
C LYS A 331 -13.80 -7.94 11.82
N GLN A 332 -14.16 -7.29 10.73
CA GLN A 332 -14.38 -5.84 10.65
C GLN A 332 -15.31 -5.33 11.75
N GLN A 333 -16.45 -6.00 11.97
CA GLN A 333 -17.43 -5.63 13.00
C GLN A 333 -16.84 -5.55 14.42
N TYR A 334 -15.81 -6.35 14.73
CA TYR A 334 -15.14 -6.26 16.02
C TYR A 334 -14.25 -5.02 16.11
N GLY A 335 -13.58 -4.67 15.00
CA GLY A 335 -12.82 -3.41 14.91
C GLY A 335 -13.72 -2.19 15.11
N GLU A 336 -14.88 -2.15 14.46
CA GLU A 336 -15.87 -1.08 14.62
C GLU A 336 -16.36 -0.94 16.08
N LYS A 337 -16.59 -2.06 16.78
CA LYS A 337 -16.91 -2.04 18.21
C LYS A 337 -15.79 -1.46 19.09
N LEU A 338 -14.53 -1.77 18.77
CA LEU A 338 -13.39 -1.18 19.50
C LEU A 338 -13.34 0.33 19.31
N VAL A 339 -13.61 0.84 18.11
CA VAL A 339 -13.69 2.27 17.84
C VAL A 339 -14.82 2.91 18.67
N GLN A 340 -16.01 2.30 18.74
CA GLN A 340 -17.12 2.77 19.57
C GLN A 340 -16.77 2.79 21.08
N GLN A 341 -15.90 1.89 21.51
CA GLN A 341 -15.46 1.76 22.92
C GLN A 341 -14.11 2.44 23.18
N PHE A 342 -13.65 3.29 22.27
CA PHE A 342 -12.32 3.91 22.35
C PHE A 342 -12.00 4.57 23.69
N ASN A 343 -12.98 5.24 24.32
CA ASN A 343 -12.82 5.86 25.63
C ASN A 343 -12.42 4.87 26.75
N ASN A 344 -12.79 3.60 26.63
CA ASN A 344 -12.39 2.56 27.58
C ASN A 344 -10.91 2.18 27.40
N LEU A 345 -10.41 2.24 26.17
CA LEU A 345 -9.02 1.97 25.87
C LEU A 345 -8.08 3.03 26.43
N LEU A 346 -8.54 4.29 26.54
CA LEU A 346 -7.75 5.37 27.13
C LEU A 346 -7.45 5.22 28.63
N GLN A 347 -8.09 4.27 29.31
CA GLN A 347 -7.88 4.02 30.72
C GLN A 347 -6.79 2.98 31.02
N ASN A 348 -6.16 2.45 30.00
CA ASN A 348 -5.11 1.44 30.11
C ASN A 348 -3.75 2.05 29.75
N ASP A 349 -2.69 1.56 30.37
CA ASP A 349 -1.32 1.99 30.07
C ASP A 349 -0.83 1.44 28.74
N LEU A 350 -1.23 0.19 28.39
CA LEU A 350 -0.90 -0.46 27.14
C LEU A 350 -2.15 -1.13 26.52
N ASN A 351 -2.49 -0.73 25.32
CA ASN A 351 -3.52 -1.34 24.49
C ASN A 351 -2.85 -2.10 23.34
N VAL A 352 -2.96 -3.40 23.33
CA VAL A 352 -2.44 -4.27 22.28
C VAL A 352 -3.58 -4.70 21.37
N ILE A 353 -3.47 -4.35 20.08
CA ILE A 353 -4.48 -4.68 19.08
C ILE A 353 -3.79 -5.46 17.94
N VAL A 354 -4.13 -6.73 17.81
CA VAL A 354 -3.67 -7.59 16.73
C VAL A 354 -4.72 -7.61 15.64
N TYR A 355 -4.36 -7.15 14.44
CA TYR A 355 -5.26 -7.05 13.31
C TYR A 355 -4.94 -8.13 12.27
N ASN A 356 -5.77 -9.16 12.22
CA ASN A 356 -5.57 -10.34 11.34
C ASN A 356 -6.33 -10.24 10.01
N PHE A 357 -6.98 -9.11 9.71
CA PHE A 357 -7.83 -8.99 8.53
C PHE A 357 -7.04 -9.10 7.22
N VAL A 358 -5.84 -8.51 7.16
CA VAL A 358 -4.97 -8.58 5.97
C VAL A 358 -4.53 -10.00 5.68
N ASP A 359 -4.16 -10.75 6.73
CA ASP A 359 -3.80 -12.16 6.63
C ASP A 359 -4.96 -13.02 6.11
N MET A 360 -6.17 -12.79 6.63
CA MET A 360 -7.37 -13.48 6.18
C MET A 360 -7.72 -13.18 4.72
N LEU A 361 -7.56 -11.93 4.27
CA LEU A 361 -7.76 -11.55 2.87
C LEU A 361 -6.77 -12.27 1.94
N SER A 362 -5.50 -12.37 2.36
CA SER A 362 -4.47 -13.08 1.58
C SER A 362 -4.81 -14.56 1.42
N HIS A 363 -5.30 -15.21 2.48
CA HIS A 363 -5.72 -16.61 2.43
C HIS A 363 -6.99 -16.84 1.61
N SER A 364 -7.93 -15.90 1.58
CA SER A 364 -9.17 -16.02 0.82
C SER A 364 -9.00 -15.79 -0.69
N LYS A 365 -7.95 -15.08 -1.11
CA LYS A 365 -7.64 -14.86 -2.54
C LYS A 365 -7.03 -16.05 -3.26
N THR A 366 -6.58 -17.08 -2.55
CA THR A 366 -6.05 -18.31 -3.15
C THR A 366 -7.14 -19.21 -3.74
N ASP A 367 -8.42 -18.93 -3.47
CA ASP A 367 -9.58 -19.66 -3.99
C ASP A 367 -10.36 -18.90 -5.07
N MET A 368 -9.85 -17.74 -5.50
CA MET A 368 -10.41 -16.96 -6.62
C MET A 368 -9.41 -16.95 -7.79
N ASP A 369 -9.50 -17.99 -8.62
CA ASP A 369 -9.05 -17.98 -10.00
C ASP A 369 -10.17 -17.47 -10.92
#